data_c7203f46430b557a50d88ba069cc36ad
#
_entry.id   c7203f46430b557a50d88ba069cc36ad
#
_cell.length_a   1.000
_cell.length_b   1.000
_cell.length_c   1.000
_cell.angle_alpha   90.00
_cell.angle_beta   90.00
_cell.angle_gamma   90.00
#
_symmetry.space_group_name_H-M   'P 1'
#
loop_
_entity.id
_entity.type
_entity.pdbx_description
1 polymer ?
#
loop_
_entity_poly.entity_id
_entity_poly.type
_entity_poly.pdbx_seq_one_letter_code
_entity_poly.pdbx_strand_id
1 'polypeptide(L)'
;MASAISPQIVAARTRAAQCILTRPELLALFQSFGGLASDLERIRDAGLEVEAQELAKSTAAGGGVAATADVMLHFAEVQKEYVAVMGVVRLVRQDHEDAGKTDIVAALQQIIKNEARVTVRTVQSEEGKTERVASRSTSTEALRAEILKDARALVGLPAVHEALAARKVPVERLKKLEADADALSEKLSDRATKKGATKTATAAKSDAVQRQAKWWGAAYRILAMVGEADAQVAELLREAARSRARKA
;
A
#
# COMPACT_ATOMS: atom_id res chain seq x y z
N MET A 1 -4.11 -14.39 -22.63
CA MET A 1 -3.99 -14.17 -21.16
C MET A 1 -4.10 -15.51 -20.48
N ALA A 2 -3.08 -15.96 -19.74
CA ALA A 2 -3.16 -17.21 -18.98
C ALA A 2 -4.23 -17.04 -17.89
N SER A 3 -5.21 -17.96 -17.85
CA SER A 3 -6.25 -17.99 -16.81
C SER A 3 -5.58 -18.16 -15.45
N ALA A 4 -5.88 -17.26 -14.51
CA ALA A 4 -5.33 -17.35 -13.16
C ALA A 4 -5.71 -18.68 -12.50
N ILE A 5 -4.72 -19.44 -12.07
CA ILE A 5 -4.93 -20.71 -11.35
C ILE A 5 -5.51 -20.37 -9.97
N SER A 6 -6.64 -21.03 -9.60
CA SER A 6 -7.27 -20.73 -8.32
C SER A 6 -6.45 -21.29 -7.14
N PRO A 7 -6.51 -20.66 -5.94
CA PRO A 7 -5.84 -21.18 -4.74
C PRO A 7 -6.26 -22.61 -4.39
N GLN A 8 -7.50 -22.98 -4.68
CA GLN A 8 -8.02 -24.33 -4.45
C GLN A 8 -7.30 -25.38 -5.29
N ILE A 9 -6.95 -25.06 -6.55
CA ILE A 9 -6.16 -25.96 -7.41
C ILE A 9 -4.75 -26.12 -6.86
N VAL A 10 -4.12 -25.02 -6.46
CA VAL A 10 -2.78 -25.05 -5.87
C VAL A 10 -2.77 -25.97 -4.66
N ALA A 11 -3.73 -25.79 -3.74
CA ALA A 11 -3.86 -26.61 -2.54
C ALA A 11 -4.14 -28.11 -2.86
N ALA A 12 -5.00 -28.39 -3.84
CA ALA A 12 -5.27 -29.78 -4.26
C ALA A 12 -4.02 -30.46 -4.83
N ARG A 13 -3.24 -29.75 -5.65
CA ARG A 13 -1.96 -30.25 -6.18
C ARG A 13 -0.93 -30.50 -5.09
N THR A 14 -0.82 -29.59 -4.13
CA THR A 14 0.05 -29.72 -2.96
C THR A 14 -0.31 -30.95 -2.14
N ARG A 15 -1.61 -31.12 -1.85
CA ARG A 15 -2.11 -32.31 -1.13
C ARG A 15 -1.87 -33.60 -1.88
N ALA A 16 -2.07 -33.64 -3.19
CA ALA A 16 -1.82 -34.83 -4.00
C ALA A 16 -0.34 -35.22 -3.96
N ALA A 17 0.58 -34.29 -4.14
CA ALA A 17 2.02 -34.51 -4.02
C ALA A 17 2.40 -35.01 -2.62
N GLN A 18 1.88 -34.38 -1.57
CA GLN A 18 2.12 -34.73 -0.18
C GLN A 18 1.58 -36.14 0.15
N CYS A 19 0.38 -36.50 -0.34
CA CYS A 19 -0.23 -37.79 -0.14
C CYS A 19 0.66 -38.92 -0.70
N ILE A 20 1.23 -38.72 -1.89
CA ILE A 20 2.12 -39.71 -2.50
C ILE A 20 3.47 -39.78 -1.78
N LEU A 21 4.04 -38.62 -1.41
CA LEU A 21 5.32 -38.55 -0.68
C LEU A 21 5.28 -39.24 0.70
N THR A 22 4.14 -39.20 1.39
CA THR A 22 3.99 -39.72 2.75
C THR A 22 3.61 -41.22 2.79
N ARG A 23 3.27 -41.81 1.64
CA ARG A 23 2.85 -43.20 1.53
C ARG A 23 3.85 -43.98 0.67
N PRO A 24 4.74 -44.80 1.31
CA PRO A 24 5.82 -45.50 0.60
C PRO A 24 5.36 -46.33 -0.60
N GLU A 25 4.20 -46.97 -0.48
CA GLU A 25 3.62 -47.76 -1.56
C GLU A 25 3.22 -46.95 -2.79
N LEU A 26 2.68 -45.73 -2.57
CA LEU A 26 2.33 -44.84 -3.68
C LEU A 26 3.57 -44.18 -4.28
N LEU A 27 4.56 -43.86 -3.44
CA LEU A 27 5.84 -43.34 -3.92
C LEU A 27 6.57 -44.39 -4.78
N ALA A 28 6.60 -45.63 -4.33
CA ALA A 28 7.19 -46.74 -5.12
C ALA A 28 6.45 -46.94 -6.46
N LEU A 29 5.13 -46.82 -6.44
CA LEU A 29 4.31 -46.87 -7.66
C LEU A 29 4.61 -45.72 -8.59
N PHE A 30 4.69 -44.47 -8.07
CA PHE A 30 5.05 -43.27 -8.83
C PHE A 30 6.44 -43.43 -9.49
N GLN A 31 7.39 -43.99 -8.74
CA GLN A 31 8.75 -44.23 -9.22
C GLN A 31 8.80 -45.32 -10.28
N SER A 32 7.97 -46.38 -10.15
CA SER A 32 7.88 -47.47 -11.16
C SER A 32 7.42 -46.98 -12.53
N PHE A 33 6.65 -45.86 -12.56
CA PHE A 33 6.25 -45.17 -13.80
C PHE A 33 7.27 -44.11 -14.27
N GLY A 34 8.46 -44.03 -13.63
CA GLY A 34 9.54 -43.14 -14.03
C GLY A 34 9.53 -41.77 -13.37
N GLY A 35 8.67 -41.53 -12.39
CA GLY A 35 8.68 -40.30 -11.59
C GLY A 35 9.79 -40.31 -10.53
N LEU A 36 10.24 -39.16 -10.11
CA LEU A 36 11.20 -38.99 -9.02
C LEU A 36 10.53 -38.34 -7.80
N ALA A 37 10.93 -38.74 -6.59
CA ALA A 37 10.45 -38.07 -5.36
C ALA A 37 10.64 -36.56 -5.42
N SER A 38 11.77 -36.08 -5.98
CA SER A 38 12.07 -34.69 -6.16
C SER A 38 11.07 -33.92 -7.06
N ASP A 39 10.34 -34.62 -7.96
CA ASP A 39 9.32 -33.97 -8.77
C ASP A 39 8.08 -33.61 -7.93
N LEU A 40 7.71 -34.54 -7.04
CA LEU A 40 6.62 -34.34 -6.07
C LEU A 40 7.00 -33.26 -5.02
N GLU A 41 8.24 -33.29 -4.53
CA GLU A 41 8.76 -32.27 -3.61
C GLU A 41 8.66 -30.88 -4.23
N ARG A 42 9.08 -30.71 -5.48
CA ARG A 42 8.97 -29.42 -6.19
C ARG A 42 7.52 -28.95 -6.33
N ILE A 43 6.57 -29.86 -6.57
CA ILE A 43 5.14 -29.50 -6.63
C ILE A 43 4.63 -29.06 -5.25
N ARG A 44 4.96 -29.84 -4.19
CA ARG A 44 4.60 -29.56 -2.80
C ARG A 44 5.18 -28.22 -2.35
N ASP A 45 6.48 -28.05 -2.50
CA ASP A 45 7.22 -26.89 -1.97
C ASP A 45 6.80 -25.60 -2.68
N ALA A 46 6.57 -25.64 -3.99
CA ALA A 46 6.01 -24.49 -4.70
C ALA A 46 4.59 -24.17 -4.23
N GLY A 47 3.79 -25.17 -3.87
CA GLY A 47 2.46 -24.94 -3.30
C GLY A 47 2.48 -24.33 -1.89
N LEU A 48 3.36 -24.82 -1.02
CA LEU A 48 3.57 -24.24 0.32
C LEU A 48 4.10 -22.79 0.22
N GLU A 49 4.96 -22.53 -0.76
CA GLU A 49 5.43 -21.15 -1.01
C GLU A 49 4.28 -20.22 -1.43
N VAL A 50 3.30 -20.69 -2.24
CA VAL A 50 2.10 -19.91 -2.59
C VAL A 50 1.31 -19.53 -1.34
N GLU A 51 1.14 -20.47 -0.40
CA GLU A 51 0.43 -20.22 0.86
C GLU A 51 1.18 -19.20 1.73
N ALA A 52 2.50 -19.35 1.85
CA ALA A 52 3.35 -18.41 2.59
C ALA A 52 3.30 -16.99 1.99
N GLN A 53 3.34 -16.87 0.66
CA GLN A 53 3.25 -15.58 -0.02
C GLN A 53 1.86 -14.95 0.08
N GLU A 54 0.78 -15.74 0.14
CA GLU A 54 -0.57 -15.21 0.37
C GLU A 54 -0.71 -14.64 1.78
N LEU A 55 -0.16 -15.33 2.78
CA LEU A 55 -0.11 -14.82 4.15
C LEU A 55 0.72 -13.52 4.22
N ALA A 56 1.91 -13.51 3.62
CA ALA A 56 2.77 -12.32 3.56
C ALA A 56 2.06 -11.14 2.87
N LYS A 57 1.37 -11.39 1.77
CA LYS A 57 0.57 -10.39 1.05
C LYS A 57 -0.56 -9.85 1.91
N SER A 58 -1.31 -10.72 2.61
CA SER A 58 -2.40 -10.32 3.50
C SER A 58 -1.89 -9.45 4.65
N THR A 59 -0.78 -9.83 5.29
CA THR A 59 -0.13 -9.08 6.35
C THR A 59 0.36 -7.71 5.85
N ALA A 60 1.04 -7.69 4.71
CA ALA A 60 1.53 -6.44 4.11
C ALA A 60 0.38 -5.51 3.68
N ALA A 61 -0.72 -6.07 3.15
CA ALA A 61 -1.90 -5.30 2.78
C ALA A 61 -2.56 -4.66 4.01
N GLY A 62 -2.75 -5.41 5.09
CA GLY A 62 -3.26 -4.89 6.38
C GLY A 62 -2.39 -3.76 6.93
N GLY A 63 -1.06 -3.98 6.95
CA GLY A 63 -0.10 -2.94 7.33
C GLY A 63 -0.16 -1.70 6.42
N GLY A 64 -0.35 -1.88 5.13
CA GLY A 64 -0.50 -0.78 4.16
C GLY A 64 -1.77 0.04 4.36
N VAL A 65 -2.89 -0.60 4.74
CA VAL A 65 -4.14 0.09 5.09
C VAL A 65 -3.96 0.91 6.37
N ALA A 66 -3.40 0.31 7.43
CA ALA A 66 -3.13 1.00 8.69
C ALA A 66 -2.18 2.20 8.50
N ALA A 67 -1.08 2.03 7.76
CA ALA A 67 -0.16 3.12 7.45
C ALA A 67 -0.82 4.23 6.62
N THR A 68 -1.78 3.88 5.74
CA THR A 68 -2.52 4.89 4.97
C THR A 68 -3.45 5.70 5.87
N ALA A 69 -4.16 5.04 6.80
CA ALA A 69 -5.04 5.71 7.76
C ALA A 69 -4.23 6.64 8.69
N ASP A 70 -3.09 6.18 9.20
CA ASP A 70 -2.19 6.96 10.06
C ASP A 70 -1.66 8.21 9.33
N VAL A 71 -1.19 8.06 8.08
CA VAL A 71 -0.79 9.19 7.24
C VAL A 71 -1.92 10.20 7.06
N MET A 72 -3.14 9.72 6.78
CA MET A 72 -4.28 10.62 6.53
C MET A 72 -4.69 11.38 7.78
N LEU A 73 -4.70 10.72 8.95
CA LEU A 73 -5.01 11.35 10.23
C LEU A 73 -4.00 12.45 10.57
N HIS A 74 -2.71 12.08 10.56
CA HIS A 74 -1.63 13.02 10.89
C HIS A 74 -1.58 14.19 9.89
N PHE A 75 -1.79 13.91 8.60
CA PHE A 75 -1.86 14.96 7.58
C PHE A 75 -3.02 15.94 7.82
N ALA A 76 -4.18 15.45 8.23
CA ALA A 76 -5.33 16.31 8.53
C ALA A 76 -5.05 17.26 9.72
N GLU A 77 -4.33 16.78 10.74
CA GLU A 77 -3.90 17.59 11.89
C GLU A 77 -2.90 18.68 11.47
N VAL A 78 -1.86 18.29 10.71
CA VAL A 78 -0.85 19.24 10.19
C VAL A 78 -1.50 20.29 9.29
N GLN A 79 -2.40 19.88 8.41
CA GLN A 79 -3.12 20.79 7.51
C GLN A 79 -4.01 21.77 8.28
N LYS A 80 -4.73 21.29 9.30
CA LYS A 80 -5.58 22.14 10.16
C LYS A 80 -4.74 23.21 10.86
N GLU A 81 -3.60 22.81 11.41
CA GLU A 81 -2.68 23.72 12.09
C GLU A 81 -2.09 24.74 11.12
N TYR A 82 -1.65 24.30 9.95
CA TYR A 82 -1.14 25.18 8.91
C TYR A 82 -2.15 26.24 8.46
N VAL A 83 -3.40 25.87 8.23
CA VAL A 83 -4.46 26.80 7.85
C VAL A 83 -4.70 27.85 8.94
N ALA A 84 -4.66 27.43 10.22
CA ALA A 84 -4.80 28.36 11.34
C ALA A 84 -3.63 29.36 11.40
N VAL A 85 -2.39 28.87 11.25
CA VAL A 85 -1.18 29.71 11.21
C VAL A 85 -1.25 30.70 10.05
N MET A 86 -1.57 30.23 8.83
CA MET A 86 -1.66 31.09 7.65
C MET A 86 -2.78 32.14 7.74
N GLY A 87 -3.86 31.82 8.45
CA GLY A 87 -4.90 32.81 8.80
C GLY A 87 -4.33 33.97 9.62
N VAL A 88 -3.52 33.67 10.64
CA VAL A 88 -2.85 34.67 11.47
C VAL A 88 -1.80 35.46 10.68
N VAL A 89 -1.03 34.78 9.83
CA VAL A 89 -0.02 35.42 8.96
C VAL A 89 -0.65 36.49 8.07
N ARG A 90 -1.85 36.26 7.53
CA ARG A 90 -2.57 37.29 6.74
C ARG A 90 -2.95 38.51 7.57
N LEU A 91 -3.38 38.30 8.81
CA LEU A 91 -3.70 39.39 9.72
C LEU A 91 -2.44 40.20 10.08
N VAL A 92 -1.34 39.51 10.41
CA VAL A 92 -0.04 40.18 10.69
C VAL A 92 0.46 40.95 9.47
N ARG A 93 0.29 40.39 8.26
CA ARG A 93 0.62 41.15 7.03
C ARG A 93 -0.17 42.46 6.93
N GLN A 94 -1.48 42.42 7.22
CA GLN A 94 -2.32 43.62 7.18
C GLN A 94 -1.88 44.63 8.21
N ASP A 95 -1.61 44.20 9.46
CA ASP A 95 -1.10 45.14 10.51
C ASP A 95 0.20 45.84 10.07
N HIS A 96 1.11 45.13 9.41
CA HIS A 96 2.36 45.71 8.91
C HIS A 96 2.15 46.61 7.69
N GLU A 97 1.16 46.30 6.84
CA GLU A 97 0.76 47.16 5.72
C GLU A 97 0.22 48.51 6.23
N ASP A 98 -0.67 48.47 7.23
CA ASP A 98 -1.23 49.64 7.87
C ASP A 98 -0.15 50.47 8.61
N ALA A 99 0.90 49.82 9.10
CA ALA A 99 2.06 50.44 9.71
C ALA A 99 3.14 50.92 8.71
N GLY A 100 2.92 50.76 7.39
CA GLY A 100 3.86 51.18 6.34
C GLY A 100 5.16 50.38 6.24
N LYS A 101 5.23 49.16 6.81
CA LYS A 101 6.44 48.29 6.82
C LYS A 101 6.52 47.45 5.55
N THR A 102 6.84 48.09 4.43
CA THR A 102 6.78 47.49 3.07
C THR A 102 7.62 46.24 2.91
N ASP A 103 8.82 46.14 3.51
CA ASP A 103 9.72 44.99 3.37
C ASP A 103 9.16 43.75 4.05
N ILE A 104 8.57 43.90 5.24
CA ILE A 104 7.92 42.79 5.96
C ILE A 104 6.68 42.35 5.20
N VAL A 105 5.88 43.30 4.70
CA VAL A 105 4.70 43.01 3.88
C VAL A 105 5.07 42.23 2.64
N ALA A 106 6.15 42.59 1.93
CA ALA A 106 6.62 41.87 0.75
C ALA A 106 7.04 40.43 1.08
N ALA A 107 7.78 40.24 2.19
CA ALA A 107 8.19 38.90 2.63
C ALA A 107 6.98 38.02 2.99
N LEU A 108 6.03 38.53 3.78
CA LEU A 108 4.80 37.78 4.11
C LEU A 108 3.92 37.54 2.89
N GLN A 109 3.84 38.48 1.97
CA GLN A 109 3.10 38.31 0.71
C GLN A 109 3.67 37.20 -0.15
N GLN A 110 4.99 37.01 -0.15
CA GLN A 110 5.64 35.92 -0.88
C GLN A 110 5.29 34.56 -0.27
N ILE A 111 5.25 34.45 1.05
CA ILE A 111 4.83 33.20 1.75
C ILE A 111 3.36 32.91 1.44
N ILE A 112 2.46 33.90 1.58
CA ILE A 112 1.02 33.77 1.31
C ILE A 112 0.75 33.38 -0.16
N LYS A 113 1.51 33.95 -1.10
CA LYS A 113 1.34 33.67 -2.54
C LYS A 113 1.68 32.25 -2.92
N ASN A 114 2.62 31.64 -2.21
CA ASN A 114 3.06 30.26 -2.40
C ASN A 114 2.28 29.27 -1.51
N GLU A 115 1.27 29.73 -0.78
CA GLU A 115 0.49 28.90 0.13
C GLU A 115 -0.09 27.68 -0.59
N ALA A 116 0.04 26.53 0.05
CA ALA A 116 -0.54 25.26 -0.40
C ALA A 116 -2.08 25.35 -0.53
N ARG A 117 -2.57 25.61 -1.73
CA ARG A 117 -4.00 25.80 -1.98
C ARG A 117 -4.74 24.48 -2.07
N VAL A 118 -5.69 24.29 -1.17
CA VAL A 118 -6.75 23.28 -1.33
C VAL A 118 -7.84 23.89 -2.23
N THR A 119 -7.88 23.49 -3.47
CA THR A 119 -8.99 23.86 -4.36
C THR A 119 -10.23 23.09 -3.95
N VAL A 120 -11.25 23.79 -3.47
CA VAL A 120 -12.58 23.21 -3.21
C VAL A 120 -13.36 23.23 -4.52
N ARG A 121 -13.66 22.06 -5.07
CA ARG A 121 -14.58 21.93 -6.20
C ARG A 121 -15.98 21.62 -5.66
N THR A 122 -16.96 22.29 -6.22
CA THR A 122 -18.37 21.98 -5.98
C THR A 122 -18.76 20.86 -6.93
N VAL A 123 -19.16 19.71 -6.39
CA VAL A 123 -19.64 18.56 -7.17
C VAL A 123 -21.13 18.44 -6.88
N GLN A 124 -21.95 18.32 -7.93
CA GLN A 124 -23.33 17.91 -7.76
C GLN A 124 -23.36 16.39 -7.61
N SER A 125 -23.93 15.91 -6.49
CA SER A 125 -24.19 14.48 -6.32
C SER A 125 -25.34 14.04 -7.24
N GLU A 126 -25.42 12.74 -7.54
CA GLU A 126 -26.52 12.16 -8.34
C GLU A 126 -27.91 12.45 -7.76
N GLU A 127 -27.99 12.82 -6.48
CA GLU A 127 -29.23 13.25 -5.78
C GLU A 127 -29.50 14.76 -5.87
N GLY A 128 -28.76 15.52 -6.71
CA GLY A 128 -28.96 16.96 -6.89
C GLY A 128 -28.48 17.83 -5.73
N LYS A 129 -27.84 17.24 -4.70
CA LYS A 129 -27.24 18.00 -3.59
C LYS A 129 -25.85 18.49 -3.97
N THR A 130 -25.61 19.76 -3.68
CA THR A 130 -24.31 20.40 -3.93
C THR A 130 -23.36 20.12 -2.77
N GLU A 131 -22.41 19.22 -2.95
CA GLU A 131 -21.36 18.95 -1.98
C GLU A 131 -20.06 19.67 -2.33
N ARG A 132 -19.42 20.28 -1.34
CA ARG A 132 -18.10 20.88 -1.47
C ARG A 132 -17.06 19.77 -1.24
N VAL A 133 -16.51 19.24 -2.31
CA VAL A 133 -15.43 18.24 -2.25
C VAL A 133 -14.09 18.98 -2.38
N ALA A 134 -13.21 18.81 -1.41
CA ALA A 134 -11.84 19.30 -1.50
C ALA A 134 -11.12 18.55 -2.62
N SER A 135 -10.96 19.17 -3.79
CA SER A 135 -10.16 18.64 -4.88
C SER A 135 -8.70 18.97 -4.60
N ARG A 136 -7.92 17.99 -4.17
CA ARG A 136 -6.47 18.11 -4.09
C ARG A 136 -5.88 18.03 -5.49
N SER A 137 -5.50 19.14 -6.07
CA SER A 137 -4.70 19.17 -7.30
C SER A 137 -3.25 18.73 -7.05
N THR A 138 -2.84 18.62 -5.77
CA THR A 138 -1.46 18.38 -5.33
C THR A 138 -1.41 17.10 -4.49
N SER A 139 -0.35 16.29 -4.67
CA SER A 139 -0.14 15.09 -3.84
C SER A 139 0.06 15.48 -2.37
N THR A 140 -0.26 14.57 -1.44
CA THR A 140 -0.01 14.78 0.01
C THR A 140 1.45 15.17 0.28
N GLU A 141 2.38 14.60 -0.48
CA GLU A 141 3.81 14.88 -0.37
C GLU A 141 4.17 16.31 -0.82
N ALA A 142 3.62 16.76 -1.94
CA ALA A 142 3.84 18.12 -2.41
C ALA A 142 3.25 19.16 -1.45
N LEU A 143 2.05 18.89 -0.93
CA LEU A 143 1.41 19.78 0.06
C LEU A 143 2.20 19.82 1.38
N ARG A 144 2.73 18.68 1.84
CA ARG A 144 3.65 18.61 2.98
C ARG A 144 4.91 19.45 2.75
N ALA A 145 5.52 19.32 1.57
CA ALA A 145 6.74 20.07 1.25
C ALA A 145 6.50 21.58 1.26
N GLU A 146 5.34 22.04 0.81
CA GLU A 146 4.94 23.45 0.87
C GLU A 146 4.73 23.92 2.31
N ILE A 147 4.01 23.16 3.14
CA ILE A 147 3.81 23.46 4.56
C ILE A 147 5.16 23.61 5.26
N LEU A 148 6.08 22.67 5.02
CA LEU A 148 7.42 22.69 5.61
C LEU A 148 8.21 23.92 5.19
N LYS A 149 8.17 24.28 3.90
CA LYS A 149 8.83 25.46 3.35
C LYS A 149 8.30 26.76 3.99
N ASP A 150 6.98 26.89 4.10
CA ASP A 150 6.35 28.07 4.65
C ASP A 150 6.59 28.19 6.16
N ALA A 151 6.55 27.08 6.91
CA ALA A 151 6.89 27.04 8.33
C ALA A 151 8.34 27.50 8.56
N ARG A 152 9.30 26.99 7.78
CA ARG A 152 10.71 27.39 7.83
C ARG A 152 10.91 28.85 7.48
N ALA A 153 10.20 29.35 6.48
CA ALA A 153 10.27 30.75 6.09
C ALA A 153 9.77 31.66 7.22
N LEU A 154 8.69 31.29 7.92
CA LEU A 154 8.17 32.03 9.06
C LEU A 154 9.10 31.99 10.28
N VAL A 155 9.70 30.82 10.56
CA VAL A 155 10.73 30.67 11.63
C VAL A 155 11.95 31.54 11.31
N GLY A 156 12.35 31.63 10.05
CA GLY A 156 13.48 32.43 9.58
C GLY A 156 13.21 33.92 9.46
N LEU A 157 12.01 34.42 9.84
CA LEU A 157 11.63 35.83 9.74
C LEU A 157 11.38 36.47 11.15
N PRO A 158 12.43 36.80 11.94
CA PRO A 158 12.28 37.28 13.31
C PRO A 158 11.42 38.53 13.44
N ALA A 159 11.42 39.40 12.41
CA ALA A 159 10.68 40.67 12.39
C ALA A 159 9.15 40.51 12.59
N VAL A 160 8.60 39.30 12.42
CA VAL A 160 7.16 39.05 12.59
C VAL A 160 6.84 38.23 13.84
N HIS A 161 7.83 37.70 14.56
CA HIS A 161 7.61 36.81 15.68
C HIS A 161 6.79 37.44 16.81
N GLU A 162 7.07 38.69 17.17
CA GLU A 162 6.31 39.39 18.21
C GLU A 162 4.84 39.57 17.82
N ALA A 163 4.55 39.97 16.59
CA ALA A 163 3.20 40.16 16.09
C ALA A 163 2.45 38.82 15.96
N LEU A 164 3.14 37.74 15.56
CA LEU A 164 2.59 36.41 15.54
C LEU A 164 2.30 35.89 16.95
N ALA A 165 3.23 36.09 17.90
CA ALA A 165 3.07 35.69 19.30
C ALA A 165 1.90 36.40 19.98
N ALA A 166 1.71 37.67 19.73
CA ALA A 166 0.56 38.45 20.21
C ALA A 166 -0.78 37.87 19.75
N ARG A 167 -0.78 37.18 18.59
CA ARG A 167 -1.93 36.46 18.02
C ARG A 167 -1.91 34.93 18.31
N LYS A 168 -1.22 34.50 19.37
CA LYS A 168 -1.10 33.11 19.84
C LYS A 168 -0.42 32.14 18.84
N VAL A 169 0.46 32.66 18.00
CA VAL A 169 1.35 31.89 17.13
C VAL A 169 2.82 32.19 17.48
N PRO A 170 3.31 31.72 18.65
CA PRO A 170 4.71 31.90 19.01
C PRO A 170 5.62 31.04 18.11
N VAL A 171 6.91 31.30 18.13
CA VAL A 171 7.93 30.61 17.34
C VAL A 171 7.94 29.09 17.60
N GLU A 172 7.67 28.68 18.83
CA GLU A 172 7.59 27.25 19.22
C GLU A 172 6.47 26.54 18.46
N ARG A 173 5.36 27.20 18.21
CA ARG A 173 4.24 26.68 17.42
C ARG A 173 4.61 26.50 15.95
N LEU A 174 5.39 27.42 15.39
CA LEU A 174 5.93 27.30 14.03
C LEU A 174 6.94 26.15 13.91
N LYS A 175 7.85 26.03 14.90
CA LYS A 175 8.81 24.91 14.96
C LYS A 175 8.10 23.58 15.13
N LYS A 176 7.01 23.53 15.89
CA LYS A 176 6.19 22.32 16.01
C LYS A 176 5.55 21.96 14.66
N LEU A 177 4.98 22.94 13.96
CA LEU A 177 4.41 22.70 12.62
C LEU A 177 5.48 22.17 11.64
N GLU A 178 6.70 22.70 11.70
CA GLU A 178 7.84 22.20 10.94
C GLU A 178 8.14 20.72 11.29
N ALA A 179 8.26 20.39 12.58
CA ALA A 179 8.54 19.04 13.06
C ALA A 179 7.43 18.05 12.69
N ASP A 180 6.16 18.45 12.81
CA ASP A 180 5.01 17.62 12.47
C ASP A 180 4.97 17.37 10.95
N ALA A 181 5.32 18.34 10.11
CA ALA A 181 5.44 18.17 8.67
C ALA A 181 6.63 17.28 8.28
N ASP A 182 7.75 17.32 9.00
CA ASP A 182 8.88 16.40 8.80
C ASP A 182 8.52 14.96 9.21
N ALA A 183 7.87 14.76 10.35
CA ALA A 183 7.39 13.45 10.80
C ALA A 183 6.42 12.79 9.80
N LEU A 184 5.64 13.58 9.09
CA LEU A 184 4.77 13.09 8.01
C LEU A 184 5.59 12.48 6.85
N SER A 185 6.82 12.93 6.60
CA SER A 185 7.71 12.34 5.60
C SER A 185 8.06 10.89 5.91
N GLU A 186 8.37 10.59 7.18
CA GLU A 186 8.69 9.24 7.62
C GLU A 186 7.48 8.31 7.46
N LYS A 187 6.29 8.78 7.84
CA LYS A 187 5.03 8.03 7.67
C LYS A 187 4.70 7.75 6.19
N LEU A 188 4.97 8.71 5.30
CA LEU A 188 4.80 8.53 3.84
C LEU A 188 5.78 7.49 3.30
N SER A 189 7.03 7.49 3.77
CA SER A 189 8.06 6.50 3.42
C SER A 189 7.66 5.10 3.90
N ASP A 190 7.22 4.96 5.15
CA ASP A 190 6.73 3.68 5.71
C ASP A 190 5.55 3.12 4.90
N ARG A 191 4.58 3.99 4.56
CA ARG A 191 3.46 3.61 3.68
C ARG A 191 3.94 3.13 2.31
N ALA A 192 4.93 3.80 1.70
CA ALA A 192 5.48 3.39 0.41
C ALA A 192 6.16 2.02 0.49
N THR A 193 6.94 1.78 1.55
CA THR A 193 7.60 0.50 1.84
C THR A 193 6.57 -0.64 1.99
N LYS A 194 5.52 -0.44 2.80
CA LYS A 194 4.46 -1.44 2.99
C LYS A 194 3.69 -1.74 1.70
N LYS A 195 3.43 -0.73 0.86
CA LYS A 195 2.86 -0.94 -0.49
C LYS A 195 3.81 -1.70 -1.41
N GLY A 196 5.11 -1.44 -1.33
CA GLY A 196 6.15 -2.17 -2.05
C GLY A 196 6.15 -3.65 -1.67
N ALA A 197 6.14 -3.95 -0.37
CA ALA A 197 6.09 -5.32 0.15
C ALA A 197 4.88 -6.12 -0.38
N THR A 198 3.70 -5.49 -0.47
CA THR A 198 2.50 -6.13 -1.05
C THR A 198 2.70 -6.49 -2.53
N LYS A 199 3.35 -5.63 -3.31
CA LYS A 199 3.65 -5.89 -4.74
C LYS A 199 4.65 -7.02 -4.88
N THR A 200 5.72 -7.04 -4.07
CA THR A 200 6.74 -8.09 -4.06
C THR A 200 6.13 -9.45 -3.71
N ALA A 201 5.32 -9.52 -2.64
CA ALA A 201 4.63 -10.76 -2.27
C ALA A 201 3.67 -11.25 -3.37
N THR A 202 2.99 -10.33 -4.07
CA THR A 202 2.12 -10.67 -5.20
C THR A 202 2.91 -11.26 -6.37
N ALA A 203 4.07 -10.70 -6.71
CA ALA A 203 4.94 -11.23 -7.77
C ALA A 203 5.49 -12.60 -7.39
N ALA A 204 6.05 -12.75 -6.19
CA ALA A 204 6.58 -14.03 -5.69
C ALA A 204 5.51 -15.13 -5.66
N LYS A 205 4.27 -14.80 -5.25
CA LYS A 205 3.13 -15.72 -5.34
C LYS A 205 2.87 -16.16 -6.78
N SER A 206 2.85 -15.24 -7.73
CA SER A 206 2.63 -15.54 -9.15
C SER A 206 3.69 -16.50 -9.69
N ASP A 207 4.96 -16.26 -9.36
CA ASP A 207 6.07 -17.10 -9.77
C ASP A 207 5.99 -18.51 -9.16
N ALA A 208 5.62 -18.64 -7.89
CA ALA A 208 5.42 -19.91 -7.22
C ALA A 208 4.27 -20.71 -7.86
N VAL A 209 3.14 -20.07 -8.20
CA VAL A 209 2.02 -20.69 -8.93
C VAL A 209 2.47 -21.22 -10.29
N GLN A 210 3.27 -20.44 -11.02
CA GLN A 210 3.79 -20.87 -12.34
C GLN A 210 4.75 -22.05 -12.20
N ARG A 211 5.65 -22.04 -11.19
CA ARG A 211 6.54 -23.16 -10.92
C ARG A 211 5.75 -24.43 -10.59
N GLN A 212 4.75 -24.34 -9.71
CA GLN A 212 3.90 -25.50 -9.41
C GLN A 212 3.18 -26.02 -10.66
N ALA A 213 2.61 -25.13 -11.46
CA ALA A 213 1.90 -25.51 -12.68
C ALA A 213 2.80 -26.21 -13.69
N LYS A 214 4.05 -25.76 -13.83
CA LYS A 214 5.05 -26.39 -14.70
C LYS A 214 5.36 -27.82 -14.25
N TRP A 215 5.72 -28.01 -12.98
CA TRP A 215 6.04 -29.33 -12.44
C TRP A 215 4.84 -30.28 -12.43
N TRP A 216 3.66 -29.74 -12.06
CA TRP A 216 2.41 -30.47 -12.14
C TRP A 216 2.12 -30.96 -13.56
N GLY A 217 2.25 -30.10 -14.56
CA GLY A 217 2.04 -30.47 -15.96
C GLY A 217 3.00 -31.54 -16.45
N ALA A 218 4.27 -31.51 -16.01
CA ALA A 218 5.26 -32.51 -16.35
C ALA A 218 4.95 -33.88 -15.70
N ALA A 219 4.53 -33.87 -14.42
CA ALA A 219 4.25 -35.10 -13.68
C ALA A 219 2.84 -35.67 -13.91
N TYR A 220 1.92 -34.89 -14.52
CA TYR A 220 0.48 -35.20 -14.54
C TYR A 220 0.14 -36.60 -15.08
N ARG A 221 0.81 -37.08 -16.12
CA ARG A 221 0.55 -38.42 -16.69
C ARG A 221 0.86 -39.54 -15.70
N ILE A 222 1.98 -39.44 -14.98
CA ILE A 222 2.39 -40.38 -13.95
C ILE A 222 1.43 -40.31 -12.76
N LEU A 223 1.07 -39.09 -12.34
CA LEU A 223 0.09 -38.88 -11.27
C LEU A 223 -1.28 -39.51 -11.60
N ALA A 224 -1.72 -39.41 -12.85
CA ALA A 224 -2.97 -40.05 -13.29
C ALA A 224 -2.92 -41.56 -13.16
N MET A 225 -1.81 -42.22 -13.53
CA MET A 225 -1.61 -43.67 -13.36
C MET A 225 -1.62 -44.09 -11.88
N VAL A 226 -1.01 -43.30 -10.99
CA VAL A 226 -1.10 -43.52 -9.54
C VAL A 226 -2.54 -43.37 -9.05
N GLY A 227 -3.28 -42.38 -9.59
CA GLY A 227 -4.69 -42.15 -9.26
C GLY A 227 -5.63 -43.28 -9.70
N GLU A 228 -5.26 -44.07 -10.71
CA GLU A 228 -6.00 -45.28 -11.07
C GLU A 228 -5.88 -46.41 -10.01
N ALA A 229 -4.77 -46.40 -9.26
CA ALA A 229 -4.49 -47.38 -8.20
C ALA A 229 -4.97 -46.94 -6.82
N ASP A 230 -5.19 -45.61 -6.59
CA ASP A 230 -5.58 -45.07 -5.28
C ASP A 230 -6.71 -44.03 -5.40
N ALA A 231 -7.85 -44.32 -4.75
CA ALA A 231 -9.05 -43.50 -4.82
C ALA A 231 -8.86 -42.11 -4.21
N GLN A 232 -8.02 -41.97 -3.19
CA GLN A 232 -7.74 -40.68 -2.56
C GLN A 232 -6.93 -39.76 -3.50
N VAL A 233 -5.92 -40.32 -4.16
CA VAL A 233 -5.14 -39.61 -5.18
C VAL A 233 -6.06 -39.23 -6.35
N ALA A 234 -6.91 -40.14 -6.82
CA ALA A 234 -7.86 -39.85 -7.89
C ALA A 234 -8.78 -38.67 -7.58
N GLU A 235 -9.30 -38.56 -6.35
CA GLU A 235 -10.15 -37.43 -5.95
C GLU A 235 -9.37 -36.12 -5.90
N LEU A 236 -8.15 -36.12 -5.35
CA LEU A 236 -7.29 -34.92 -5.34
C LEU A 236 -6.93 -34.46 -6.77
N LEU A 237 -6.72 -35.38 -7.71
CA LEU A 237 -6.52 -35.08 -9.12
C LEU A 237 -7.76 -34.46 -9.76
N ARG A 238 -8.96 -34.96 -9.43
CA ARG A 238 -10.23 -34.37 -9.88
C ARG A 238 -10.43 -32.96 -9.31
N GLU A 239 -10.15 -32.74 -8.03
CA GLU A 239 -10.18 -31.39 -7.43
C GLU A 239 -9.24 -30.42 -8.16
N ALA A 240 -8.02 -30.87 -8.46
CA ALA A 240 -7.03 -30.09 -9.20
C ALA A 240 -7.45 -29.75 -10.65
N ALA A 241 -8.37 -30.54 -11.23
CA ALA A 241 -8.90 -30.36 -12.59
C ALA A 241 -10.19 -29.55 -12.65
N ARG A 242 -11.05 -29.62 -11.62
CA ARG A 242 -12.43 -29.05 -11.63
C ARG A 242 -12.55 -27.55 -11.87
N SER A 243 -11.51 -26.76 -11.62
CA SER A 243 -11.61 -25.31 -11.80
C SER A 243 -11.54 -24.87 -13.27
N ARG A 244 -11.20 -25.74 -14.20
CA ARG A 244 -11.30 -25.45 -15.65
C ARG A 244 -12.75 -25.43 -16.16
N ALA A 245 -13.64 -26.17 -15.52
CA ALA A 245 -15.01 -26.40 -16.00
C ALA A 245 -16.04 -25.33 -15.57
N ARG A 246 -15.73 -24.46 -14.61
CA ARG A 246 -16.68 -23.43 -14.10
C ARG A 246 -16.66 -22.08 -14.84
N LYS A 247 -15.95 -21.97 -15.95
CA LYS A 247 -15.88 -20.76 -16.79
C LYS A 247 -16.30 -21.02 -18.25
N ALA A 248 -17.11 -22.05 -18.48
CA ALA A 248 -17.80 -22.22 -19.74
C ALA A 248 -19.27 -21.80 -19.62
#